data_27c410175b65c9c13abbf17cbff3e22d
#
_entry.id   27c410175b65c9c13abbf17cbff3e22d
#
_cell.length_a   1.000
_cell.length_b   1.000
_cell.length_c   1.000
_cell.angle_alpha   90.00
_cell.angle_beta   90.00
_cell.angle_gamma   90.00
#
_symmetry.space_group_name_H-M   'P 1'
#
loop_
_entity.id
_entity.type
_entity.pdbx_description
1 polymer ?
#
loop_
_entity_poly.entity_id
_entity_poly.type
_entity_poly.pdbx_seq_one_letter_code
_entity_poly.pdbx_strand_id
1 'polypeptide(L)'
;MKKHRILKIFACILAVLILFFAVINLIPPKKNVESNPFIVSDGELPMIAAHRGGGVSNPENTLLAFREAVNSIGVDIIESDLYLTKDGYLVYFRALDR
;
A
#
# COMPACT_ATOMS: atom_id res chain seq x y z
N MET A 1 -49.86 3.45 -15.49
CA MET A 1 -48.94 3.79 -16.57
C MET A 1 -47.62 4.42 -16.10
N LYS A 2 -47.58 5.34 -15.16
CA LYS A 2 -46.30 5.96 -14.66
C LYS A 2 -45.34 4.98 -13.97
N LYS A 3 -45.83 4.04 -13.15
CA LYS A 3 -44.99 3.04 -12.43
C LYS A 3 -44.18 2.16 -13.37
N HIS A 4 -44.78 1.67 -14.46
CA HIS A 4 -44.06 0.81 -15.42
C HIS A 4 -42.96 1.56 -16.19
N ARG A 5 -43.16 2.87 -16.43
CA ARG A 5 -42.19 3.74 -17.09
C ARG A 5 -40.96 3.96 -16.18
N ILE A 6 -41.19 4.22 -14.90
CA ILE A 6 -40.15 4.40 -13.90
C ILE A 6 -39.35 3.10 -13.74
N LEU A 7 -40.02 1.94 -13.65
CA LEU A 7 -39.36 0.64 -13.52
C LEU A 7 -38.49 0.33 -14.73
N LYS A 8 -38.94 0.64 -15.96
CA LYS A 8 -38.12 0.48 -17.17
C LYS A 8 -36.88 1.37 -17.16
N ILE A 9 -37.03 2.63 -16.76
CA ILE A 9 -35.88 3.56 -16.65
C ILE A 9 -34.87 3.01 -15.63
N PHE A 10 -35.33 2.56 -14.46
CA PHE A 10 -34.47 1.99 -13.44
C PHE A 10 -33.73 0.74 -13.93
N ALA A 11 -34.45 -0.15 -14.62
CA ALA A 11 -33.84 -1.36 -15.21
C ALA A 11 -32.78 -1.02 -16.27
N CYS A 12 -33.03 -0.01 -17.10
CA CYS A 12 -32.03 0.46 -18.08
C CYS A 12 -30.78 1.03 -17.41
N ILE A 13 -30.94 1.85 -16.37
CA ILE A 13 -29.81 2.42 -15.61
C ILE A 13 -28.99 1.29 -14.97
N LEU A 14 -29.65 0.33 -14.35
CA LEU A 14 -29.00 -0.82 -13.73
C LEU A 14 -28.24 -1.65 -14.76
N ALA A 15 -28.82 -1.90 -15.91
CA ALA A 15 -28.16 -2.64 -16.99
C ALA A 15 -26.90 -1.90 -17.51
N VAL A 16 -26.97 -0.58 -17.66
CA VAL A 16 -25.82 0.26 -18.06
C VAL A 16 -24.73 0.19 -17.00
N LEU A 17 -25.04 0.26 -15.72
CA LEU A 17 -24.08 0.16 -14.63
C LEU A 17 -23.40 -1.21 -14.61
N ILE A 18 -24.16 -2.29 -14.76
CA ILE A 18 -23.62 -3.66 -14.82
C ILE A 18 -22.66 -3.78 -16.01
N LEU A 19 -23.06 -3.30 -17.19
CA LEU A 19 -22.21 -3.34 -18.37
C LEU A 19 -20.92 -2.52 -18.17
N PHE A 20 -21.02 -1.34 -17.58
CA PHE A 20 -19.88 -0.48 -17.26
C PHE A 20 -18.87 -1.19 -16.35
N PHE A 21 -19.34 -1.78 -15.25
CA PHE A 21 -18.47 -2.55 -14.36
C PHE A 21 -17.88 -3.79 -15.02
N ALA A 22 -18.66 -4.49 -15.86
CA ALA A 22 -18.15 -5.63 -16.61
C ALA A 22 -17.01 -5.22 -17.57
N VAL A 23 -17.18 -4.10 -18.29
CA VAL A 23 -16.14 -3.58 -19.21
C VAL A 23 -14.89 -3.18 -18.45
N ILE A 24 -15.00 -2.48 -17.32
CA ILE A 24 -13.84 -2.09 -16.50
C ILE A 24 -13.07 -3.31 -16.02
N ASN A 25 -13.77 -4.38 -15.60
CA ASN A 25 -13.12 -5.61 -15.15
C ASN A 25 -12.44 -6.40 -16.29
N LEU A 26 -12.80 -6.16 -17.54
CA LEU A 26 -12.14 -6.76 -18.70
C LEU A 26 -10.87 -5.99 -19.12
N ILE A 27 -10.66 -4.77 -18.64
CA ILE A 27 -9.45 -4.01 -18.93
C ILE A 27 -8.32 -4.56 -18.05
N PRO A 28 -7.30 -5.20 -18.63
CA PRO A 28 -6.20 -5.71 -17.82
C PRO A 28 -5.44 -4.54 -17.16
N PRO A 29 -4.98 -4.70 -15.91
CA PRO A 29 -4.17 -3.68 -15.27
C PRO A 29 -2.89 -3.47 -16.07
N LYS A 30 -2.48 -2.19 -16.21
CA LYS A 30 -1.22 -1.87 -16.89
C LYS A 30 -0.06 -2.46 -16.08
N LYS A 31 0.62 -3.45 -16.66
CA LYS A 31 1.81 -4.03 -16.04
C LYS A 31 2.98 -3.07 -16.23
N ASN A 32 3.35 -2.33 -15.19
CA ASN A 32 4.61 -1.58 -15.13
C ASN A 32 5.74 -2.48 -14.64
N VAL A 33 5.96 -3.60 -15.33
CA VAL A 33 6.88 -4.64 -14.87
C VAL A 33 8.34 -4.27 -15.12
N GLU A 34 8.63 -3.57 -16.20
CA GLU A 34 10.02 -3.35 -16.66
C GLU A 34 10.85 -2.37 -15.82
N SER A 35 10.23 -1.58 -14.93
CA SER A 35 10.92 -0.59 -14.11
C SER A 35 10.53 -0.60 -12.63
N ASN A 36 9.83 -1.63 -12.18
CA ASN A 36 9.41 -1.72 -10.79
C ASN A 36 10.52 -2.37 -9.95
N PRO A 37 11.20 -1.61 -9.05
CA PRO A 37 12.30 -2.12 -8.25
C PRO A 37 11.87 -3.19 -7.21
N PHE A 38 10.57 -3.35 -6.98
CA PHE A 38 10.03 -4.33 -6.04
C PHE A 38 9.65 -5.68 -6.69
N ILE A 39 9.84 -5.81 -8.01
CA ILE A 39 9.65 -7.09 -8.68
C ILE A 39 10.99 -7.83 -8.69
N VAL A 40 10.99 -8.95 -8.00
CA VAL A 40 12.11 -9.88 -7.92
C VAL A 40 12.00 -10.89 -9.06
N SER A 41 13.10 -11.24 -9.70
CA SER A 41 13.15 -12.20 -10.80
C SER A 41 12.88 -13.63 -10.28
N ASP A 42 12.42 -14.51 -11.19
CA ASP A 42 12.20 -15.91 -10.86
C ASP A 42 13.50 -16.57 -10.36
N GLY A 43 13.42 -17.16 -9.16
CA GLY A 43 14.57 -17.82 -8.51
C GLY A 43 15.37 -16.94 -7.55
N GLU A 44 15.08 -15.65 -7.46
CA GLU A 44 15.65 -14.76 -6.44
C GLU A 44 14.84 -14.82 -5.14
N LEU A 45 15.49 -14.52 -4.02
CA LEU A 45 14.82 -14.44 -2.72
C LEU A 45 13.91 -13.20 -2.67
N PRO A 46 12.75 -13.26 -1.99
CA PRO A 46 11.90 -12.11 -1.79
C PRO A 46 12.64 -11.02 -1.00
N MET A 47 12.34 -9.76 -1.31
CA MET A 47 12.85 -8.62 -0.56
C MET A 47 12.36 -8.65 0.89
N ILE A 48 13.25 -8.28 1.80
CA ILE A 48 12.97 -8.18 3.23
C ILE A 48 12.74 -6.73 3.60
N ALA A 49 11.58 -6.44 4.16
CA ALA A 49 11.24 -5.11 4.67
C ALA A 49 11.30 -5.10 6.21
N ALA A 50 12.06 -4.19 6.77
CA ALA A 50 12.11 -3.97 8.21
C ALA A 50 11.02 -2.99 8.63
N HIS A 51 9.91 -3.51 9.15
CA HIS A 51 8.82 -2.72 9.71
C HIS A 51 9.32 -1.91 10.92
N ARG A 52 9.24 -0.58 10.83
CA ARG A 52 9.77 0.40 11.81
C ARG A 52 11.24 0.18 12.18
N GLY A 53 12.02 -0.36 11.25
CA GLY A 53 13.41 -0.73 11.49
C GLY A 53 13.62 -2.08 12.19
N GLY A 54 12.57 -2.94 12.29
CA GLY A 54 12.69 -4.28 12.87
C GLY A 54 12.71 -4.33 14.39
N GLY A 55 11.72 -3.78 15.04
CA GLY A 55 11.55 -3.50 16.47
C GLY A 55 11.79 -4.59 17.54
N VAL A 56 12.47 -5.69 17.24
CA VAL A 56 12.72 -6.75 18.23
C VAL A 56 13.92 -6.43 19.12
N SER A 57 15.00 -5.89 18.55
CA SER A 57 16.27 -5.65 19.26
C SER A 57 16.49 -4.21 19.66
N ASN A 58 15.87 -3.27 18.94
CA ASN A 58 16.04 -1.83 19.16
C ASN A 58 14.68 -1.12 19.20
N PRO A 59 14.60 0.06 19.82
CA PRO A 59 13.39 0.87 19.79
C PRO A 59 12.97 1.18 18.35
N GLU A 60 11.69 0.91 18.02
CA GLU A 60 11.10 1.16 16.71
C GLU A 60 11.23 2.62 16.28
N ASN A 61 11.28 2.87 14.97
CA ASN A 61 11.38 4.21 14.37
C ASN A 61 12.60 5.02 14.85
N THR A 62 13.69 4.36 15.21
CA THR A 62 14.93 5.02 15.63
C THR A 62 16.04 4.79 14.60
N LEU A 63 16.98 5.75 14.56
CA LEU A 63 18.17 5.61 13.73
C LEU A 63 19.00 4.37 14.08
N LEU A 64 18.98 3.96 15.36
CA LEU A 64 19.65 2.75 15.82
C LEU A 64 19.03 1.51 15.18
N ALA A 65 17.70 1.39 15.20
CA ALA A 65 16.98 0.29 14.56
C ALA A 65 17.26 0.25 13.05
N PHE A 66 17.21 1.39 12.38
CA PHE A 66 17.48 1.48 10.94
C PHE A 66 18.91 1.07 10.58
N ARG A 67 19.89 1.52 11.34
CA ARG A 67 21.29 1.12 11.13
C ARG A 67 21.51 -0.37 11.33
N GLU A 68 20.91 -0.96 12.34
CA GLU A 68 21.02 -2.40 12.56
C GLU A 68 20.32 -3.20 11.47
N ALA A 69 19.14 -2.79 11.05
CA ALA A 69 18.41 -3.43 9.96
C ALA A 69 19.24 -3.46 8.68
N VAL A 70 19.88 -2.36 8.32
CA VAL A 70 20.70 -2.28 7.09
C VAL A 70 22.04 -2.98 7.26
N ASN A 71 22.80 -2.66 8.31
CA ASN A 71 24.21 -3.06 8.41
C ASN A 71 24.42 -4.46 8.96
N SER A 72 23.53 -4.92 9.85
CA SER A 72 23.68 -6.21 10.54
C SER A 72 22.77 -7.28 9.94
N ILE A 73 21.53 -6.92 9.58
CA ILE A 73 20.55 -7.86 9.05
C ILE A 73 20.57 -7.88 7.51
N GLY A 74 20.88 -6.74 6.88
CA GLY A 74 20.95 -6.63 5.42
C GLY A 74 19.58 -6.60 4.76
N VAL A 75 18.63 -5.86 5.34
CA VAL A 75 17.30 -5.70 4.75
C VAL A 75 17.33 -4.85 3.48
N ASP A 76 16.43 -5.12 2.56
CA ASP A 76 16.31 -4.40 1.29
C ASP A 76 15.52 -3.12 1.42
N ILE A 77 14.56 -3.08 2.36
CA ILE A 77 13.61 -1.98 2.53
C ILE A 77 13.50 -1.62 4.00
N ILE A 78 13.51 -0.32 4.31
CA ILE A 78 13.12 0.20 5.62
C ILE A 78 11.73 0.81 5.49
N GLU A 79 10.82 0.33 6.31
CA GLU A 79 9.52 0.96 6.51
C GLU A 79 9.55 1.77 7.81
N SER A 80 8.91 2.93 7.83
CA SER A 80 8.93 3.84 8.97
C SER A 80 7.71 4.73 9.05
N ASP A 81 7.29 5.07 10.26
CA ASP A 81 6.19 5.99 10.51
C ASP A 81 6.72 7.41 10.71
N LEU A 82 6.14 8.36 9.97
CA LEU A 82 6.40 9.77 10.12
C LEU A 82 5.21 10.46 10.79
N TYR A 83 5.50 11.33 11.75
CA TYR A 83 4.51 12.14 12.45
C TYR A 83 4.78 13.62 12.22
N LEU A 84 3.70 14.37 12.00
CA LEU A 84 3.79 15.83 11.89
C LEU A 84 3.67 16.43 13.30
N THR A 85 4.67 17.20 13.70
CA THR A 85 4.64 17.95 14.96
C THR A 85 3.70 19.15 14.86
N LYS A 86 3.32 19.72 16.02
CA LYS A 86 2.40 20.86 16.08
C LYS A 86 2.97 22.12 15.42
N ASP A 87 4.28 22.23 15.38
CA ASP A 87 5.06 23.31 14.74
C ASP A 87 5.48 23.01 13.30
N GLY A 88 4.98 21.90 12.71
CA GLY A 88 5.07 21.61 11.29
C GLY A 88 6.30 20.81 10.85
N TYR A 89 7.03 20.17 11.74
CA TYR A 89 8.14 19.30 11.40
C TYR A 89 7.71 17.84 11.27
N LEU A 90 8.32 17.14 10.32
CA LEU A 90 8.17 15.67 10.21
C LEU A 90 9.23 14.99 11.07
N VAL A 91 8.79 14.10 11.94
CA VAL A 91 9.67 13.37 12.87
C VAL A 91 9.36 11.89 12.88
N TYR A 92 10.37 11.07 13.10
CA TYR A 92 10.19 9.68 13.50
C TYR A 92 9.86 9.67 14.99
N PHE A 93 8.78 9.01 15.35
CA PHE A 93 8.33 8.95 16.74
C PHE A 93 7.90 7.54 17.10
N ARG A 94 8.29 7.10 18.28
CA ARG A 94 7.76 5.89 18.91
C ARG A 94 6.68 6.30 19.92
N ALA A 95 5.43 5.93 19.65
CA ALA A 95 4.42 5.96 20.70
C ALA A 95 4.83 4.94 21.77
N LEU A 96 5.04 5.41 22.99
CA LEU A 96 5.14 4.50 24.13
C LEU A 96 3.72 4.00 24.36
N ASP A 97 3.49 2.71 24.17
CA ASP A 97 2.25 2.07 24.55
C ASP A 97 2.05 2.31 26.06
N ARG A 98 0.92 2.95 26.37
CA ARG A 98 0.51 3.21 27.75
C ARG A 98 -0.20 1.99 28.30
#